data_d7c595407b09f8168fc7d3b2c5a4f346
#
_entry.id   d7c595407b09f8168fc7d3b2c5a4f346
#
_cell.length_a   1.000
_cell.length_b   1.000
_cell.length_c   1.000
_cell.angle_alpha   90.00
_cell.angle_beta   90.00
_cell.angle_gamma   90.00
#
_symmetry.space_group_name_H-M   'P 1'
#
loop_
_entity.id
_entity.type
_entity.pdbx_description
1 polymer ?
#
loop_
_entity_poly.entity_id
_entity_poly.type
_entity_poly.pdbx_seq_one_letter_code
_entity_poly.pdbx_strand_id
1 'polypeptide(L)'
;RDQPRSRGLGDVYKRQIKNHSTDNEPKTAYIECEGKGVVTAADIQADQDIEIMNPDQVIATLNGGKDCRLAMELTITKGRGYISADKGKSDDMPIGVLAVDAIYTPVDRVNMTVENTRVGQVTDYDKLTLDVYTNGTLDPDEAVSLAAKVLSEHLSLFIDLSENAKTAEVMIEKEDLSLIHI
;
A
#
# COMPACT_ATOMS: atom_id res chain seq x y z
N ARG A 1 34.87 -1.20 7.87
CA ARG A 1 34.59 -1.38 6.42
C ARG A 1 33.09 -1.66 6.33
N ASP A 2 32.33 -0.59 6.17
CA ASP A 2 30.88 -0.64 6.07
C ASP A 2 30.51 -1.22 4.71
N GLN A 3 30.00 -2.43 4.71
CA GLN A 3 29.27 -2.93 3.56
C GLN A 3 27.99 -2.07 3.39
N PRO A 4 27.69 -1.55 2.21
CA PRO A 4 26.44 -0.87 1.98
C PRO A 4 25.32 -1.85 2.27
N ARG A 5 24.58 -1.58 3.32
CA ARG A 5 23.39 -2.34 3.67
C ARG A 5 22.42 -2.24 2.50
N SER A 6 21.92 -3.37 2.02
CA SER A 6 20.94 -3.52 0.95
C SER A 6 19.57 -2.90 1.26
N ARG A 7 19.55 -1.84 2.06
CA ARG A 7 18.34 -1.12 2.48
C ARG A 7 17.58 -0.43 1.34
N GLY A 8 18.25 -0.18 0.20
CA GLY A 8 17.67 0.63 -0.86
C GLY A 8 16.76 -0.12 -1.84
N LEU A 9 17.09 -1.35 -2.19
CA LEU A 9 16.40 -2.07 -3.25
C LEU A 9 14.99 -2.54 -2.84
N GLY A 10 14.84 -3.14 -1.67
CA GLY A 10 13.57 -3.68 -1.22
C GLY A 10 12.49 -2.64 -0.91
N ASP A 11 12.88 -1.50 -0.38
CA ASP A 11 11.95 -0.46 0.09
C ASP A 11 11.34 0.34 -1.07
N VAL A 12 12.13 0.57 -2.11
CA VAL A 12 11.74 1.37 -3.27
C VAL A 12 10.77 0.62 -4.18
N TYR A 13 10.96 -0.68 -4.39
CA TYR A 13 10.13 -1.47 -5.30
C TYR A 13 8.76 -1.81 -4.75
N LYS A 14 8.65 -2.04 -3.45
CA LYS A 14 7.43 -2.53 -2.82
C LYS A 14 6.32 -1.49 -2.73
N ARG A 15 6.69 -0.22 -2.71
CA ARG A 15 5.75 0.88 -2.57
C ARG A 15 5.09 1.30 -3.89
N GLN A 16 5.53 0.74 -5.01
CA GLN A 16 5.20 1.27 -6.33
C GLN A 16 4.62 0.22 -7.28
N ILE A 17 4.37 -0.99 -6.79
CA ILE A 17 3.77 -2.06 -7.55
C ILE A 17 2.35 -2.28 -7.07
N LYS A 18 1.37 -2.11 -7.97
CA LYS A 18 -0.03 -2.40 -7.73
C LYS A 18 -0.38 -3.74 -8.36
N ASN A 19 -0.93 -4.64 -7.58
CA ASN A 19 -1.35 -5.95 -8.04
C ASN A 19 -2.89 -6.00 -8.12
N HIS A 20 -3.43 -6.06 -9.32
CA HIS A 20 -4.86 -6.08 -9.63
C HIS A 20 -5.46 -7.50 -9.65
N SER A 21 -4.62 -8.56 -9.54
CA SER A 21 -5.16 -9.93 -9.60
C SER A 21 -6.17 -10.17 -8.46
N THR A 22 -7.16 -10.98 -8.71
CA THR A 22 -8.13 -11.42 -7.69
C THR A 22 -7.58 -12.55 -6.82
N ASP A 23 -6.55 -13.24 -7.31
CA ASP A 23 -5.94 -14.39 -6.66
C ASP A 23 -4.90 -13.97 -5.63
N ASN A 24 -4.71 -14.81 -4.61
CA ASN A 24 -3.64 -14.65 -3.63
C ASN A 24 -2.34 -15.36 -4.04
N GLU A 25 -2.27 -15.86 -5.27
CA GLU A 25 -1.07 -16.54 -5.76
C GLU A 25 0.08 -15.55 -5.98
N PRO A 26 1.32 -15.96 -5.68
CA PRO A 26 2.51 -15.18 -6.00
C PRO A 26 2.61 -14.96 -7.52
N LYS A 27 2.85 -13.72 -7.93
CA LYS A 27 3.12 -13.37 -9.34
C LYS A 27 4.61 -13.15 -9.52
N THR A 28 5.11 -13.49 -10.70
CA THR A 28 6.52 -13.35 -11.03
C THR A 28 6.71 -12.26 -12.07
N ALA A 29 7.71 -11.40 -11.86
CA ALA A 29 8.16 -10.42 -12.83
C ALA A 29 9.65 -10.57 -13.05
N TYR A 30 10.14 -10.18 -14.23
CA TYR A 30 11.53 -10.37 -14.62
C TYR A 30 12.16 -9.03 -15.01
N ILE A 31 13.45 -8.89 -14.69
CA ILE A 31 14.29 -7.82 -15.21
C ILE A 31 15.46 -8.48 -15.92
N GLU A 32 15.66 -8.13 -17.20
CA GLU A 32 16.80 -8.56 -17.97
C GLU A 32 17.35 -7.38 -18.76
N CYS A 33 18.55 -6.93 -18.38
CA CYS A 33 19.23 -5.80 -19.02
C CYS A 33 20.68 -6.14 -19.29
N GLU A 34 21.15 -5.85 -20.50
CA GLU A 34 22.55 -6.05 -20.94
C GLU A 34 23.15 -4.72 -21.39
N GLY A 35 24.37 -4.43 -20.95
CA GLY A 35 25.14 -3.27 -21.40
C GLY A 35 24.52 -1.88 -21.16
N LYS A 36 23.38 -1.82 -20.46
CA LYS A 36 22.67 -0.58 -20.16
C LYS A 36 23.26 0.05 -18.91
N GLY A 37 23.59 1.36 -18.96
CA GLY A 37 24.18 2.05 -17.80
C GLY A 37 23.21 2.18 -16.60
N VAL A 38 21.96 2.57 -16.84
CA VAL A 38 20.93 2.75 -15.80
C VAL A 38 19.77 1.81 -16.11
N VAL A 39 19.36 1.02 -15.11
CA VAL A 39 18.20 0.14 -15.14
C VAL A 39 17.10 0.80 -14.30
N THR A 40 15.92 0.93 -14.86
CA THR A 40 14.77 1.59 -14.24
C THR A 40 13.62 0.60 -14.02
N ALA A 41 12.61 1.01 -13.28
CA ALA A 41 11.43 0.18 -13.06
C ALA A 41 10.63 -0.09 -14.35
N ALA A 42 10.78 0.74 -15.38
CA ALA A 42 10.22 0.50 -16.71
C ALA A 42 10.78 -0.76 -17.40
N ASP A 43 11.97 -1.23 -16.98
CA ASP A 43 12.61 -2.43 -17.53
C ASP A 43 12.04 -3.73 -16.92
N ILE A 44 11.12 -3.63 -15.96
CA ILE A 44 10.45 -4.78 -15.34
C ILE A 44 9.42 -5.34 -16.33
N GLN A 45 9.60 -6.59 -16.69
CA GLN A 45 8.64 -7.35 -17.48
C GLN A 45 7.71 -8.06 -16.51
N ALA A 46 6.48 -7.56 -16.40
CA ALA A 46 5.46 -8.06 -15.49
C ALA A 46 4.24 -8.54 -16.28
N ASP A 47 3.42 -9.38 -15.63
CA ASP A 47 2.14 -9.82 -16.16
C ASP A 47 1.13 -8.66 -16.21
N GLN A 48 0.03 -8.82 -16.96
CA GLN A 48 -1.02 -7.79 -17.15
C GLN A 48 -1.68 -7.36 -15.83
N ASP A 49 -1.64 -8.22 -14.83
CA ASP A 49 -2.22 -7.95 -13.51
C ASP A 49 -1.33 -7.05 -12.62
N ILE A 50 -0.12 -6.73 -13.07
CA ILE A 50 0.86 -5.98 -12.30
C ILE A 50 1.10 -4.63 -12.95
N GLU A 51 0.77 -3.56 -12.25
CA GLU A 51 0.99 -2.19 -12.66
C GLU A 51 2.17 -1.58 -11.89
N ILE A 52 3.11 -0.98 -12.63
CA ILE A 52 4.25 -0.26 -12.06
C ILE A 52 3.90 1.22 -12.05
N MET A 53 3.68 1.78 -10.86
CA MET A 53 3.23 3.16 -10.68
C MET A 53 4.33 4.19 -10.95
N ASN A 54 5.60 3.81 -10.78
CA ASN A 54 6.75 4.71 -10.93
C ASN A 54 7.81 4.11 -11.88
N PRO A 55 7.62 4.19 -13.20
CA PRO A 55 8.52 3.60 -14.20
C PRO A 55 9.92 4.25 -14.23
N ASP A 56 10.04 5.52 -13.82
CA ASP A 56 11.30 6.27 -13.85
C ASP A 56 12.25 5.94 -12.69
N GLN A 57 11.80 5.13 -11.74
CA GLN A 57 12.59 4.78 -10.56
C GLN A 57 13.83 3.97 -10.97
N VAL A 58 15.01 4.48 -10.59
CA VAL A 58 16.27 3.79 -10.83
C VAL A 58 16.42 2.60 -9.90
N ILE A 59 16.61 1.43 -10.49
CA ILE A 59 16.80 0.14 -9.79
C ILE A 59 18.27 -0.13 -9.54
N ALA A 60 19.05 -0.08 -10.61
CA ALA A 60 20.47 -0.37 -10.58
C ALA A 60 21.21 0.45 -11.61
N THR A 61 22.52 0.60 -11.41
CA THR A 61 23.42 1.19 -12.39
C THR A 61 24.48 0.15 -12.76
N LEU A 62 24.53 -0.21 -14.05
CA LEU A 62 25.49 -1.16 -14.60
C LEU A 62 26.73 -0.40 -15.06
N ASN A 63 27.87 -0.62 -14.38
CA ASN A 63 29.13 0.06 -14.65
C ASN A 63 30.15 -0.80 -15.43
N GLY A 64 29.75 -1.99 -15.90
CA GLY A 64 30.65 -3.02 -16.43
C GLY A 64 30.81 -3.05 -17.97
N GLY A 65 30.35 -2.04 -18.72
CA GLY A 65 30.45 -2.04 -20.17
C GLY A 65 29.48 -3.03 -20.87
N LYS A 66 29.81 -3.44 -22.10
CA LYS A 66 28.91 -4.24 -22.94
C LYS A 66 28.64 -5.67 -22.43
N ASP A 67 29.54 -6.21 -21.62
CA ASP A 67 29.43 -7.57 -21.09
C ASP A 67 28.69 -7.63 -19.73
N CYS A 68 28.23 -6.49 -19.24
CA CYS A 68 27.49 -6.43 -17.97
C CYS A 68 26.04 -6.81 -18.20
N ARG A 69 25.57 -7.82 -17.46
CA ARG A 69 24.19 -8.31 -17.51
C ARG A 69 23.58 -8.30 -16.11
N LEU A 70 22.37 -7.79 -16.00
CA LEU A 70 21.53 -7.91 -14.83
C LEU A 70 20.32 -8.77 -15.20
N ALA A 71 20.17 -9.91 -14.52
CA ALA A 71 18.99 -10.76 -14.63
C ALA A 71 18.45 -10.97 -13.21
N MET A 72 17.21 -10.60 -12.96
CA MET A 72 16.53 -10.78 -11.68
C MET A 72 15.12 -11.28 -11.90
N GLU A 73 14.71 -12.17 -11.02
CA GLU A 73 13.33 -12.62 -10.88
C GLU A 73 12.76 -12.00 -9.61
N LEU A 74 11.59 -11.36 -9.73
CA LEU A 74 10.89 -10.68 -8.65
C LEU A 74 9.62 -11.45 -8.34
N THR A 75 9.51 -11.97 -7.13
CA THR A 75 8.27 -12.60 -6.63
C THR A 75 7.43 -11.56 -5.93
N ILE A 76 6.23 -11.29 -6.46
CA ILE A 76 5.30 -10.29 -5.97
C ILE A 76 4.14 -11.02 -5.28
N THR A 77 3.95 -10.75 -4.00
CA THR A 77 2.91 -11.37 -3.18
C THR A 77 1.93 -10.33 -2.67
N LYS A 78 0.71 -10.75 -2.34
CA LYS A 78 -0.27 -9.97 -1.59
C LYS A 78 -0.16 -10.28 -0.11
N GLY A 79 -0.41 -9.28 0.72
CA GLY A 79 -0.37 -9.45 2.17
C GLY A 79 -1.02 -8.29 2.90
N ARG A 80 -0.83 -8.25 4.23
CA ARG A 80 -1.33 -7.17 5.09
C ARG A 80 -0.22 -6.71 6.03
N GLY A 81 -0.17 -5.39 6.26
CA GLY A 81 0.78 -4.79 7.19
C GLY A 81 2.22 -4.89 6.72
N TYR A 82 3.11 -5.28 7.61
CA TYR A 82 4.55 -5.36 7.40
C TYR A 82 5.09 -6.75 7.75
N ILE A 83 5.88 -7.32 6.87
CA ILE A 83 6.62 -8.56 7.10
C ILE A 83 8.10 -8.28 6.89
N SER A 84 8.92 -8.48 7.93
CA SER A 84 10.36 -8.32 7.83
C SER A 84 11.00 -9.45 7.01
N ALA A 85 12.13 -9.15 6.35
CA ALA A 85 12.91 -10.13 5.60
C ALA A 85 13.28 -11.37 6.42
N ASP A 86 13.59 -11.20 7.72
CA ASP A 86 13.92 -12.29 8.63
C ASP A 86 12.76 -13.28 8.82
N LYS A 87 11.52 -12.78 8.86
CA LYS A 87 10.31 -13.62 8.94
C LYS A 87 9.91 -14.23 7.59
N GLY A 88 10.28 -13.57 6.50
CA GLY A 88 10.07 -14.06 5.13
C GLY A 88 11.10 -15.11 4.73
N LYS A 89 12.20 -15.24 5.48
CA LYS A 89 13.25 -16.20 5.21
C LYS A 89 12.84 -17.58 5.74
N SER A 90 12.54 -18.49 4.84
CA SER A 90 12.33 -19.90 5.14
C SER A 90 13.68 -20.62 5.09
N ASP A 91 13.89 -21.62 5.95
CA ASP A 91 15.09 -22.47 5.92
C ASP A 91 15.23 -23.26 4.61
N ASP A 92 14.14 -23.41 3.87
CA ASP A 92 14.08 -24.09 2.57
C ASP A 92 14.30 -23.18 1.36
N MET A 93 14.67 -21.90 1.55
CA MET A 93 14.90 -20.99 0.41
C MET A 93 16.05 -21.44 -0.46
N PRO A 94 15.87 -21.47 -1.79
CA PRO A 94 16.95 -21.78 -2.74
C PRO A 94 18.12 -20.80 -2.62
N ILE A 95 19.32 -21.27 -2.91
CA ILE A 95 20.51 -20.43 -2.95
C ILE A 95 20.33 -19.37 -4.04
N GLY A 96 20.55 -18.10 -3.70
CA GLY A 96 20.39 -16.96 -4.61
C GLY A 96 19.09 -16.17 -4.43
N VAL A 97 18.14 -16.65 -3.63
CA VAL A 97 16.94 -15.89 -3.27
C VAL A 97 17.27 -14.93 -2.13
N LEU A 98 16.97 -13.67 -2.35
CA LEU A 98 17.11 -12.60 -1.36
C LEU A 98 15.73 -12.24 -0.78
N ALA A 99 15.52 -12.60 0.48
CA ALA A 99 14.33 -12.11 1.19
C ALA A 99 14.47 -10.60 1.43
N VAL A 100 13.41 -9.86 1.17
CA VAL A 100 13.34 -8.43 1.39
C VAL A 100 12.12 -8.09 2.25
N ASP A 101 12.19 -6.98 2.99
CA ASP A 101 11.06 -6.50 3.79
C ASP A 101 9.82 -6.27 2.92
N ALA A 102 8.65 -6.71 3.35
CA ALA A 102 7.40 -6.52 2.64
C ALA A 102 6.49 -5.53 3.39
N ILE A 103 6.24 -4.38 2.78
CA ILE A 103 5.28 -3.38 3.26
C ILE A 103 4.06 -3.48 2.34
N TYR A 104 2.96 -4.04 2.86
CA TYR A 104 1.73 -4.22 2.09
C TYR A 104 0.73 -3.10 2.30
N THR A 105 0.98 -2.22 3.28
CA THR A 105 0.11 -1.09 3.61
C THR A 105 0.31 0.05 2.61
N PRO A 106 -0.74 0.50 1.90
CA PRO A 106 -0.64 1.63 0.96
C PRO A 106 -0.62 2.99 1.67
N VAL A 107 -0.98 3.04 2.95
CA VAL A 107 -1.02 4.26 3.75
C VAL A 107 0.27 4.39 4.55
N ASP A 108 1.02 5.46 4.31
CA ASP A 108 2.30 5.72 4.99
C ASP A 108 2.08 6.38 6.36
N ARG A 109 1.18 7.35 6.42
CA ARG A 109 0.93 8.14 7.62
C ARG A 109 -0.48 8.75 7.62
N VAL A 110 -1.08 8.83 8.79
CA VAL A 110 -2.31 9.56 9.02
C VAL A 110 -2.12 10.50 10.22
N ASN A 111 -2.47 11.77 10.06
CA ASN A 111 -2.60 12.70 11.17
C ASN A 111 -4.08 12.95 11.42
N MET A 112 -4.46 13.08 12.67
CA MET A 112 -5.83 13.34 13.09
C MET A 112 -5.84 14.52 14.03
N THR A 113 -6.71 15.50 13.77
CA THR A 113 -6.93 16.64 14.64
C THR A 113 -8.43 16.81 14.84
N VAL A 114 -8.84 16.98 16.10
CA VAL A 114 -10.23 17.28 16.47
C VAL A 114 -10.27 18.65 17.12
N GLU A 115 -11.11 19.52 16.61
CA GLU A 115 -11.26 20.91 17.08
C GLU A 115 -12.73 21.22 17.30
N ASN A 116 -13.03 21.97 18.37
CA ASN A 116 -14.38 22.49 18.54
C ASN A 116 -14.67 23.50 17.44
N THR A 117 -15.84 23.39 16.86
CA THR A 117 -16.26 24.31 15.78
C THR A 117 -17.66 24.81 16.00
N ARG A 118 -17.98 25.93 15.33
CA ARG A 118 -19.29 26.55 15.35
C ARG A 118 -19.97 26.35 14.00
N VAL A 119 -21.19 25.84 14.03
CA VAL A 119 -22.07 25.76 12.86
C VAL A 119 -23.28 26.65 13.13
N GLY A 120 -23.38 27.78 12.44
CA GLY A 120 -24.43 28.80 12.67
C GLY A 120 -24.34 29.37 14.09
N GLN A 121 -25.37 29.16 14.89
CA GLN A 121 -25.44 29.60 16.29
C GLN A 121 -25.05 28.52 17.29
N VAL A 122 -24.89 27.24 16.86
CA VAL A 122 -24.54 26.13 17.69
C VAL A 122 -23.03 26.02 17.76
N THR A 123 -22.47 25.97 18.97
CA THR A 123 -21.01 25.95 19.24
C THR A 123 -20.50 24.59 19.72
N ASP A 124 -21.35 23.58 19.67
CA ASP A 124 -21.15 22.28 20.31
C ASP A 124 -20.81 21.16 19.29
N TYR A 125 -20.20 21.55 18.19
CA TYR A 125 -19.76 20.61 17.15
C TYR A 125 -18.25 20.40 17.20
N ASP A 126 -17.84 19.16 16.92
CA ASP A 126 -16.45 18.81 16.71
C ASP A 126 -16.14 18.74 15.20
N LYS A 127 -15.03 19.35 14.82
CA LYS A 127 -14.47 19.25 13.48
C LYS A 127 -13.34 18.25 13.49
N LEU A 128 -13.51 17.18 12.73
CA LEU A 128 -12.45 16.19 12.48
C LEU A 128 -11.70 16.56 11.21
N THR A 129 -10.38 16.66 11.33
CA THR A 129 -9.46 16.83 10.20
C THR A 129 -8.56 15.61 10.11
N LEU A 130 -8.52 14.96 8.96
CA LEU A 130 -7.67 13.82 8.67
C LEU A 130 -6.71 14.18 7.53
N ASP A 131 -5.40 14.12 7.78
CA ASP A 131 -4.37 14.23 6.75
C ASP A 131 -3.87 12.82 6.43
N VAL A 132 -4.17 12.30 5.27
CA VAL A 132 -3.82 10.95 4.84
C VAL A 132 -2.72 11.01 3.79
N TYR A 133 -1.61 10.34 4.06
CA TYR A 133 -0.47 10.23 3.15
C TYR A 133 -0.38 8.80 2.65
N THR A 134 -0.47 8.64 1.33
CA THR A 134 -0.37 7.34 0.67
C THR A 134 0.91 7.23 -0.13
N ASN A 135 1.28 6.01 -0.48
CA ASN A 135 2.44 5.74 -1.34
C ASN A 135 2.16 5.91 -2.85
N GLY A 136 0.98 6.42 -3.23
CA GLY A 136 0.56 6.62 -4.63
C GLY A 136 -0.08 5.40 -5.30
N THR A 137 -0.15 4.23 -4.66
CA THR A 137 -0.85 3.05 -5.21
C THR A 137 -2.35 3.08 -4.95
N LEU A 138 -2.79 3.90 -4.00
CA LEU A 138 -4.19 4.08 -3.61
C LEU A 138 -4.44 5.56 -3.34
N ASP A 139 -5.56 6.08 -3.83
CA ASP A 139 -5.96 7.45 -3.54
C ASP A 139 -6.37 7.61 -2.07
N PRO A 140 -6.07 8.75 -1.43
CA PRO A 140 -6.42 9.00 -0.03
C PRO A 140 -7.91 8.83 0.27
N ASP A 141 -8.77 9.28 -0.63
CA ASP A 141 -10.24 9.20 -0.51
C ASP A 141 -10.71 7.74 -0.52
N GLU A 142 -10.13 6.93 -1.42
CA GLU A 142 -10.40 5.51 -1.50
C GLU A 142 -9.92 4.79 -0.25
N ALA A 143 -8.75 5.17 0.28
CA ALA A 143 -8.19 4.59 1.51
C ALA A 143 -9.12 4.82 2.71
N VAL A 144 -9.65 6.04 2.88
CA VAL A 144 -10.59 6.38 3.95
C VAL A 144 -11.91 5.63 3.77
N SER A 145 -12.42 5.58 2.54
CA SER A 145 -13.68 4.89 2.23
C SER A 145 -13.60 3.39 2.52
N LEU A 146 -12.49 2.74 2.14
CA LEU A 146 -12.25 1.33 2.45
C LEU A 146 -12.10 1.07 3.95
N ALA A 147 -11.41 1.97 4.67
CA ALA A 147 -11.28 1.85 6.12
C ALA A 147 -12.64 1.99 6.82
N ALA A 148 -13.47 2.92 6.39
CA ALA A 148 -14.83 3.09 6.90
C ALA A 148 -15.70 1.85 6.62
N LYS A 149 -15.57 1.25 5.43
CA LYS A 149 -16.26 0.01 5.10
C LYS A 149 -15.86 -1.13 6.03
N VAL A 150 -14.57 -1.33 6.29
CA VAL A 150 -14.07 -2.35 7.22
C VAL A 150 -14.64 -2.15 8.61
N LEU A 151 -14.65 -0.90 9.12
CA LEU A 151 -15.25 -0.58 10.41
C LEU A 151 -16.75 -0.87 10.44
N SER A 152 -17.48 -0.51 9.40
CA SER A 152 -18.91 -0.78 9.27
C SER A 152 -19.22 -2.27 9.29
N GLU A 153 -18.42 -3.07 8.58
CA GLU A 153 -18.57 -4.53 8.57
C GLU A 153 -18.34 -5.15 9.97
N HIS A 154 -17.34 -4.66 10.71
CA HIS A 154 -17.12 -5.10 12.09
C HIS A 154 -18.22 -4.65 13.04
N LEU A 155 -18.74 -3.43 12.87
CA LEU A 155 -19.82 -2.91 13.69
C LEU A 155 -21.16 -3.60 13.41
N SER A 156 -21.39 -4.08 12.19
CA SER A 156 -22.61 -4.82 11.84
C SER A 156 -22.79 -6.08 12.67
N LEU A 157 -21.68 -6.72 13.11
CA LEU A 157 -21.73 -7.87 14.03
C LEU A 157 -22.41 -7.52 15.36
N PHE A 158 -22.25 -6.30 15.84
CA PHE A 158 -22.92 -5.84 17.08
C PHE A 158 -24.39 -5.52 16.83
N ILE A 159 -24.74 -5.02 15.66
CA ILE A 159 -26.13 -4.76 15.26
C ILE A 159 -26.91 -6.07 15.19
N ASP A 160 -26.26 -7.14 14.72
CA ASP A 160 -26.84 -8.47 14.57
C ASP A 160 -27.09 -9.20 15.90
N LEU A 161 -26.55 -8.68 17.03
CA LEU A 161 -26.78 -9.27 18.35
C LEU A 161 -28.24 -9.11 18.83
N SER A 162 -29.00 -8.15 18.31
CA SER A 162 -30.38 -7.91 18.72
C SER A 162 -31.30 -7.72 17.53
N GLU A 163 -32.35 -8.52 17.45
CA GLU A 163 -33.42 -8.39 16.44
C GLU A 163 -34.13 -7.02 16.54
N ASN A 164 -34.27 -6.47 17.73
CA ASN A 164 -34.88 -5.17 17.94
C ASN A 164 -34.02 -4.03 17.41
N ALA A 165 -32.70 -4.18 17.44
CA ALA A 165 -31.78 -3.15 16.90
C ALA A 165 -31.83 -3.07 15.37
N LYS A 166 -32.13 -4.17 14.69
CA LYS A 166 -32.26 -4.21 13.21
C LYS A 166 -33.48 -3.43 12.69
N THR A 167 -34.53 -3.34 13.52
CA THR A 167 -35.80 -2.68 13.17
C THR A 167 -35.93 -1.28 13.74
N ALA A 168 -35.05 -0.87 14.65
CA ALA A 168 -35.06 0.46 15.23
C ALA A 168 -34.60 1.51 14.20
N GLU A 169 -35.43 2.54 14.02
CA GLU A 169 -35.01 3.71 13.27
C GLU A 169 -33.93 4.46 14.07
N VAL A 170 -32.75 4.58 13.48
CA VAL A 170 -31.68 5.41 14.04
C VAL A 170 -32.00 6.86 13.68
N MET A 171 -32.37 7.66 14.67
CA MET A 171 -32.57 9.10 14.51
C MET A 171 -31.21 9.80 14.31
N ILE A 172 -30.58 9.59 13.17
CA ILE A 172 -29.51 10.46 12.69
C ILE A 172 -30.23 11.46 11.77
N GLU A 173 -30.33 12.70 12.21
CA GLU A 173 -30.67 13.77 11.29
C GLU A 173 -29.66 13.74 10.16
N LYS A 174 -30.15 13.47 8.94
CA LYS A 174 -29.35 13.60 7.74
C LYS A 174 -29.15 15.09 7.49
N GLU A 175 -28.21 15.68 8.24
CA GLU A 175 -27.74 17.02 7.89
C GLU A 175 -27.05 16.96 6.53
N ASP A 176 -27.28 18.01 5.75
CA ASP A 176 -26.78 18.16 4.39
C ASP A 176 -25.27 17.83 4.31
N LEU A 177 -24.91 16.93 3.40
CA LEU A 177 -23.55 16.57 3.05
C LEU A 177 -22.67 17.76 2.61
N SER A 178 -23.23 18.98 2.59
CA SER A 178 -22.55 20.25 2.27
C SER A 178 -21.43 20.64 3.25
N LEU A 179 -21.30 19.95 4.40
CA LEU A 179 -20.26 20.20 5.41
C LEU A 179 -19.04 19.31 5.27
N ILE A 180 -19.04 18.37 4.32
CA ILE A 180 -17.88 17.51 4.06
C ILE A 180 -17.05 18.18 2.97
N HIS A 181 -15.87 18.71 3.35
CA HIS A 181 -14.83 19.15 2.43
C HIS A 181 -13.72 18.10 2.38
N ILE A 182 -13.61 17.45 1.25
CA ILE A 182 -12.54 16.52 0.93
C ILE A 182 -11.48 17.27 0.12
#